data_a007cd90eaffb0027eb6446ad0a499c8
#
_entry.id   a007cd90eaffb0027eb6446ad0a499c8
#
_cell.length_a   1.000
_cell.length_b   1.000
_cell.length_c   1.000
_cell.angle_alpha   90.00
_cell.angle_beta   90.00
_cell.angle_gamma   90.00
#
_symmetry.space_group_name_H-M   'P 1'
#
loop_
_entity.id
_entity.type
_entity.pdbx_description
1 polymer ?
#
loop_
_entity_poly.entity_id
_entity_poly.type
_entity_poly.pdbx_seq_one_letter_code
_entity_poly.pdbx_strand_id
1 'polypeptide(L)'
;MYEVMLSTQALNGWTPPPVLDSTVFKGWVSNGQFISPDALEIQIGLNTAGTTAINRDAGWLHFNKTDGTDIYIYRKACRSNILWSTIDTAQSGKEITIGGEVYIPGWISCLKPLTTINEANGGGEWNELMYPIYAGDGRAEKFPEVPQWSTYSVTDLGLGPTRQESSPGAQTLCLEHDASNQHATRGYSSPGNANIWGVWYQTATATASWYGWRPVLRRKSTIPEPPLTPFRGEVSQANFITLAALQTAIGATIGTPLAGTPPWMMIVENGKTYYFPKVPLTVTMTREALNAANVVDGSKVITIGANQYKVRLMTGRDTAVNSTSGGEWVSWMSKLMDGTWAAYTSGELGGPYPTSGGMTHVWDKHGDGNWALCGYPGMLGAWYQVLGAAADPAYGWRPVLELI
;
A
#
# COMPACT_ATOMS: atom_id res chain seq x y z
N MET A 1 -16.86 -5.04 -20.35
CA MET A 1 -18.08 -4.44 -19.75
C MET A 1 -17.83 -3.92 -18.32
N TYR A 2 -16.56 -3.67 -17.94
CA TYR A 2 -16.16 -3.15 -16.61
C TYR A 2 -15.59 -1.73 -16.64
N GLU A 3 -15.32 -1.16 -17.79
CA GLU A 3 -14.70 0.17 -17.92
C GLU A 3 -15.65 1.36 -17.83
N VAL A 4 -16.96 1.15 -17.88
CA VAL A 4 -17.94 2.26 -17.97
C VAL A 4 -18.46 2.70 -16.59
N MET A 5 -18.21 1.96 -15.51
CA MET A 5 -18.72 2.31 -14.17
C MET A 5 -17.79 3.14 -13.29
N LEU A 6 -16.56 3.41 -13.72
CA LEU A 6 -15.59 4.17 -12.92
C LEU A 6 -15.73 5.70 -13.01
N SER A 7 -16.68 6.22 -13.82
CA SER A 7 -16.70 7.67 -14.12
C SER A 7 -17.75 8.50 -13.39
N THR A 8 -18.59 7.94 -12.52
CA THR A 8 -19.76 8.69 -12.03
C THR A 8 -19.93 8.86 -10.52
N GLN A 9 -19.00 8.41 -9.69
CA GLN A 9 -19.17 8.65 -8.24
C GLN A 9 -17.91 9.12 -7.51
N ALA A 10 -17.47 10.32 -7.80
CA ALA A 10 -16.75 11.13 -6.83
C ALA A 10 -17.73 11.68 -5.77
N LEU A 11 -18.35 10.81 -4.98
CA LEU A 11 -19.08 11.23 -3.80
C LEU A 11 -18.06 11.51 -2.68
N ASN A 12 -17.81 12.77 -2.43
CA ASN A 12 -17.08 13.31 -1.26
C ASN A 12 -15.59 12.95 -1.17
N GLY A 13 -14.87 12.79 -2.28
CA GLY A 13 -13.42 12.55 -2.25
C GLY A 13 -13.03 11.14 -1.77
N TRP A 14 -13.98 10.21 -1.62
CA TRP A 14 -13.68 8.81 -1.37
C TRP A 14 -13.36 8.12 -2.70
N THR A 15 -12.14 7.66 -2.86
CA THR A 15 -11.78 6.63 -3.83
C THR A 15 -11.94 5.30 -3.14
N PRO A 16 -12.71 4.35 -3.70
CA PRO A 16 -12.71 2.99 -3.20
C PRO A 16 -11.25 2.52 -3.10
N PRO A 17 -10.88 1.79 -2.03
CA PRO A 17 -9.61 1.11 -2.04
C PRO A 17 -9.55 0.28 -3.32
N PRO A 18 -8.37 0.16 -3.97
CA PRO A 18 -8.25 -0.73 -5.11
C PRO A 18 -8.84 -2.06 -4.68
N VAL A 19 -9.78 -2.57 -5.46
CA VAL A 19 -10.35 -3.90 -5.22
C VAL A 19 -9.14 -4.82 -5.15
N LEU A 20 -8.83 -5.29 -3.96
CA LEU A 20 -7.86 -6.36 -3.78
C LEU A 20 -8.53 -7.57 -4.41
N ASP A 21 -8.20 -7.83 -5.66
CA ASP A 21 -8.91 -8.67 -6.63
C ASP A 21 -8.90 -10.16 -6.26
N SER A 22 -8.64 -10.47 -5.00
CA SER A 22 -8.49 -11.85 -4.58
C SER A 22 -8.58 -12.14 -3.08
N THR A 23 -8.97 -11.19 -2.22
CA THR A 23 -9.40 -11.55 -0.87
C THR A 23 -10.73 -12.26 -0.98
N VAL A 24 -10.81 -13.48 -0.43
CA VAL A 24 -12.02 -14.30 -0.48
C VAL A 24 -12.47 -14.61 0.93
N PHE A 25 -13.73 -14.33 1.23
CA PHE A 25 -14.37 -14.79 2.46
C PHE A 25 -14.59 -16.31 2.38
N LYS A 26 -14.02 -17.04 3.34
CA LYS A 26 -14.09 -18.51 3.44
C LYS A 26 -15.25 -19.02 4.29
N GLY A 27 -15.87 -18.12 5.03
CA GLY A 27 -17.01 -18.45 5.88
C GLY A 27 -16.74 -18.25 7.36
N TRP A 28 -17.63 -18.81 8.16
CA TRP A 28 -17.56 -18.78 9.63
C TRP A 28 -16.91 -20.07 10.16
N VAL A 29 -16.09 -19.92 11.21
CA VAL A 29 -15.41 -21.01 11.91
C VAL A 29 -15.75 -20.95 13.39
N SER A 30 -16.14 -22.07 13.97
CA SER A 30 -16.49 -22.13 15.40
C SER A 30 -15.24 -22.06 16.29
N ASN A 31 -15.44 -21.69 17.56
CA ASN A 31 -14.36 -21.69 18.57
C ASN A 31 -13.73 -23.07 18.75
N GLY A 32 -14.51 -24.14 18.63
CA GLY A 32 -14.01 -25.51 18.74
C GLY A 32 -13.17 -25.97 17.56
N GLN A 33 -13.36 -25.34 16.39
CA GLN A 33 -12.57 -25.63 15.19
C GLN A 33 -11.31 -24.77 15.09
N PHE A 34 -11.24 -23.67 15.82
CA PHE A 34 -10.09 -22.76 15.77
C PHE A 34 -9.55 -22.47 17.18
N ILE A 35 -9.93 -21.37 17.82
CA ILE A 35 -9.56 -21.04 19.20
C ILE A 35 -10.70 -20.30 19.91
N SER A 36 -10.91 -20.60 21.19
CA SER A 36 -11.85 -19.81 21.99
C SER A 36 -11.21 -18.49 22.45
N PRO A 37 -12.01 -17.44 22.70
CA PRO A 37 -11.50 -16.22 23.29
C PRO A 37 -10.78 -16.43 24.63
N ASP A 38 -11.24 -17.35 25.47
CA ASP A 38 -10.59 -17.67 26.76
C ASP A 38 -9.17 -18.22 26.54
N ALA A 39 -9.03 -19.17 25.62
CA ALA A 39 -7.73 -19.74 25.30
C ALA A 39 -6.79 -18.70 24.66
N LEU A 40 -7.31 -17.83 23.79
CA LEU A 40 -6.55 -16.73 23.21
C LEU A 40 -6.05 -15.76 24.26
N GLU A 41 -6.93 -15.32 25.18
CA GLU A 41 -6.60 -14.39 26.27
C GLU A 41 -5.49 -14.94 27.17
N ILE A 42 -5.52 -16.24 27.47
CA ILE A 42 -4.47 -16.93 28.24
C ILE A 42 -3.14 -16.89 27.44
N GLN A 43 -3.17 -17.25 26.16
CA GLN A 43 -1.93 -17.32 25.34
C GLN A 43 -1.26 -15.97 25.18
N ILE A 44 -2.02 -14.88 25.00
CA ILE A 44 -1.44 -13.53 24.91
C ILE A 44 -1.14 -12.93 26.29
N GLY A 45 -1.60 -13.52 27.39
CA GLY A 45 -1.42 -13.00 28.74
C GLY A 45 -2.28 -11.76 29.02
N LEU A 46 -3.49 -11.70 28.47
CA LEU A 46 -4.38 -10.55 28.65
C LEU A 46 -4.83 -10.40 30.11
N ASN A 47 -4.58 -9.24 30.72
CA ASN A 47 -5.15 -8.89 32.00
C ASN A 47 -6.64 -8.56 31.82
N THR A 48 -7.50 -9.39 32.38
CA THR A 48 -8.96 -9.28 32.25
C THR A 48 -9.64 -8.63 33.47
N ALA A 49 -8.86 -8.18 34.47
CA ALA A 49 -9.42 -7.53 35.67
C ALA A 49 -10.20 -6.25 35.26
N GLY A 50 -11.40 -6.10 35.82
CA GLY A 50 -12.27 -4.95 35.55
C GLY A 50 -12.94 -4.93 34.17
N THR A 51 -12.72 -5.95 33.35
CA THR A 51 -13.33 -6.07 32.00
C THR A 51 -14.55 -7.01 32.03
N THR A 52 -15.37 -6.97 31.00
CA THR A 52 -16.56 -7.82 30.88
C THR A 52 -16.45 -8.75 29.67
N ALA A 53 -16.53 -10.05 29.91
CA ALA A 53 -16.60 -11.06 28.86
C ALA A 53 -17.98 -11.03 28.18
N ILE A 54 -18.01 -11.01 26.85
CA ILE A 54 -19.23 -10.95 26.03
C ILE A 54 -19.07 -11.83 24.78
N ASN A 55 -20.19 -12.29 24.19
CA ASN A 55 -20.22 -12.99 22.91
C ASN A 55 -19.16 -14.11 22.75
N ARG A 56 -18.91 -14.88 23.83
CA ARG A 56 -17.83 -15.89 23.90
C ARG A 56 -18.00 -17.05 22.91
N ASP A 57 -19.16 -17.21 22.32
CA ASP A 57 -19.56 -18.28 21.39
C ASP A 57 -19.67 -17.80 19.94
N ALA A 58 -19.35 -16.54 19.66
CA ALA A 58 -19.59 -15.95 18.33
C ALA A 58 -18.81 -16.61 17.20
N GLY A 59 -17.63 -17.17 17.47
CA GLY A 59 -16.75 -17.76 16.44
C GLY A 59 -16.04 -16.72 15.57
N TRP A 60 -15.38 -17.20 14.55
CA TRP A 60 -14.44 -16.43 13.72
C TRP A 60 -14.94 -16.29 12.29
N LEU A 61 -14.68 -15.16 11.67
CA LEU A 61 -14.81 -14.92 10.23
C LEU A 61 -13.45 -15.21 9.61
N HIS A 62 -13.40 -16.12 8.65
CA HIS A 62 -12.17 -16.52 7.97
C HIS A 62 -12.09 -15.87 6.59
N PHE A 63 -10.98 -15.21 6.33
CA PHE A 63 -10.64 -14.58 5.05
C PHE A 63 -9.28 -15.10 4.57
N ASN A 64 -9.13 -15.26 3.27
CA ASN A 64 -7.86 -15.59 2.64
C ASN A 64 -7.50 -14.46 1.67
N LYS A 65 -6.33 -13.86 1.86
CA LYS A 65 -5.81 -12.83 0.94
C LYS A 65 -5.11 -13.45 -0.26
N THR A 66 -4.88 -12.67 -1.30
CA THR A 66 -4.17 -13.07 -2.52
C THR A 66 -2.77 -13.60 -2.27
N ASP A 67 -2.09 -13.03 -1.28
CA ASP A 67 -0.75 -13.44 -0.88
C ASP A 67 -0.74 -14.76 -0.10
N GLY A 68 -1.91 -15.41 0.03
CA GLY A 68 -2.09 -16.64 0.79
C GLY A 68 -2.20 -16.45 2.29
N THR A 69 -2.24 -15.21 2.78
CA THR A 69 -2.41 -14.92 4.21
C THR A 69 -3.82 -15.23 4.66
N ASP A 70 -3.99 -16.12 5.61
CA ASP A 70 -5.25 -16.33 6.31
C ASP A 70 -5.42 -15.31 7.43
N ILE A 71 -6.58 -14.65 7.43
CA ILE A 71 -6.99 -13.72 8.48
C ILE A 71 -8.25 -14.23 9.14
N TYR A 72 -8.24 -14.27 10.45
CA TYR A 72 -9.38 -14.61 11.27
C TYR A 72 -9.78 -13.41 12.10
N ILE A 73 -11.02 -12.97 11.97
CA ILE A 73 -11.58 -11.86 12.75
C ILE A 73 -12.69 -12.44 13.61
N TYR A 74 -12.64 -12.21 14.92
CA TYR A 74 -13.72 -12.68 15.78
C TYR A 74 -15.04 -11.98 15.40
N ARG A 75 -16.12 -12.75 15.15
CA ARG A 75 -17.33 -12.23 14.51
C ARG A 75 -18.00 -11.10 15.29
N LYS A 76 -17.94 -11.15 16.61
CA LYS A 76 -18.43 -10.10 17.52
C LYS A 76 -17.31 -9.69 18.48
N ALA A 77 -17.38 -8.50 19.06
CA ALA A 77 -16.47 -8.21 20.16
C ALA A 77 -16.63 -9.25 21.29
N CYS A 78 -15.52 -9.79 21.78
CA CYS A 78 -15.55 -10.84 22.81
C CYS A 78 -15.32 -10.31 24.24
N ARG A 79 -14.94 -9.03 24.36
CA ARG A 79 -14.71 -8.35 25.64
C ARG A 79 -15.07 -6.87 25.54
N SER A 80 -15.65 -6.33 26.62
CA SER A 80 -15.97 -4.91 26.76
C SER A 80 -15.41 -4.35 28.09
N ASN A 81 -15.55 -3.06 28.32
CA ASN A 81 -14.93 -2.35 29.44
C ASN A 81 -13.40 -2.53 29.47
N ILE A 82 -12.74 -2.53 28.34
CA ILE A 82 -11.31 -2.81 28.24
C ILE A 82 -10.58 -1.62 27.62
N LEU A 83 -9.42 -1.29 28.19
CA LEU A 83 -8.55 -0.25 27.65
C LEU A 83 -7.84 -0.78 26.39
N TRP A 84 -7.71 0.09 25.40
CA TRP A 84 -6.93 -0.21 24.21
C TRP A 84 -5.49 -0.61 24.56
N SER A 85 -4.84 0.15 25.44
CA SER A 85 -3.46 -0.11 25.87
C SER A 85 -3.27 -1.45 26.56
N THR A 86 -4.27 -1.95 27.30
CA THR A 86 -4.22 -3.26 27.92
C THR A 86 -4.15 -4.38 26.87
N ILE A 87 -4.95 -4.26 25.82
CA ILE A 87 -4.94 -5.21 24.71
C ILE A 87 -3.64 -5.10 23.91
N ASP A 88 -3.23 -3.88 23.60
CA ASP A 88 -2.03 -3.63 22.80
C ASP A 88 -0.78 -4.19 23.47
N THR A 89 -0.63 -3.96 24.78
CA THR A 89 0.45 -4.56 25.58
C THR A 89 0.40 -6.08 25.57
N ALA A 90 -0.78 -6.67 25.65
CA ALA A 90 -0.93 -8.12 25.69
C ALA A 90 -0.60 -8.80 24.37
N GLN A 91 -0.99 -8.22 23.24
CA GLN A 91 -0.84 -8.83 21.91
C GLN A 91 0.44 -8.42 21.16
N SER A 92 1.08 -7.31 21.55
CA SER A 92 2.25 -6.77 20.86
C SER A 92 3.42 -7.77 20.86
N GLY A 93 3.92 -8.10 19.67
CA GLY A 93 5.02 -9.03 19.48
C GLY A 93 4.72 -10.48 19.85
N LYS A 94 3.46 -10.83 20.13
CA LYS A 94 3.07 -12.21 20.47
C LYS A 94 2.89 -13.06 19.20
N GLU A 95 3.24 -14.32 19.38
CA GLU A 95 2.91 -15.40 18.45
C GLU A 95 2.13 -16.45 19.22
N ILE A 96 1.08 -16.99 18.63
CA ILE A 96 0.26 -18.04 19.22
C ILE A 96 0.21 -19.24 18.27
N THR A 97 0.13 -20.45 18.82
CA THR A 97 0.06 -21.66 18.01
C THR A 97 -1.34 -22.27 18.10
N ILE A 98 -1.97 -22.51 16.96
CA ILE A 98 -3.29 -23.13 16.84
C ILE A 98 -3.22 -24.23 15.80
N GLY A 99 -3.50 -25.46 16.18
CA GLY A 99 -3.46 -26.60 15.25
C GLY A 99 -2.10 -26.87 14.60
N GLY A 100 -1.01 -26.42 15.21
CA GLY A 100 0.34 -26.53 14.64
C GLY A 100 0.77 -25.34 13.77
N GLU A 101 -0.13 -24.42 13.48
CA GLU A 101 0.15 -23.20 12.72
C GLU A 101 0.37 -22.01 13.65
N VAL A 102 1.23 -21.08 13.27
CA VAL A 102 1.55 -19.89 14.05
C VAL A 102 0.71 -18.71 13.56
N TYR A 103 0.15 -17.95 14.50
CA TYR A 103 -0.64 -16.76 14.24
C TYR A 103 -0.10 -15.56 15.02
N ILE A 104 -0.23 -14.39 14.43
CA ILE A 104 0.12 -13.11 15.01
C ILE A 104 -1.18 -12.41 15.39
N PRO A 105 -1.47 -12.22 16.69
CA PRO A 105 -2.61 -11.44 17.13
C PRO A 105 -2.39 -9.95 16.86
N GLY A 106 -3.46 -9.23 16.58
CA GLY A 106 -3.37 -7.81 16.29
C GLY A 106 -4.72 -7.12 16.21
N TRP A 107 -4.69 -5.89 15.77
CA TRP A 107 -5.84 -5.04 15.57
C TRP A 107 -6.35 -5.12 14.14
N ILE A 108 -7.65 -4.88 13.95
CA ILE A 108 -8.18 -4.56 12.64
C ILE A 108 -7.85 -3.10 12.32
N SER A 109 -7.32 -2.85 11.13
CA SER A 109 -7.14 -1.48 10.67
C SER A 109 -8.45 -0.91 10.13
N CYS A 110 -8.73 0.36 10.40
CA CYS A 110 -10.03 0.96 10.06
C CYS A 110 -9.92 2.29 9.33
N LEU A 111 -8.72 2.79 9.07
CA LEU A 111 -8.47 4.07 8.39
C LEU A 111 -7.26 4.00 7.46
N LYS A 112 -7.30 4.83 6.40
CA LYS A 112 -6.16 5.20 5.56
C LYS A 112 -6.32 6.65 5.14
N PRO A 113 -5.30 7.46 5.28
CA PRO A 113 -4.72 7.98 6.51
C PRO A 113 -5.72 8.82 7.30
N LEU A 114 -5.39 9.10 8.56
CA LEU A 114 -6.17 9.88 9.54
C LEU A 114 -6.31 11.35 9.15
N THR A 115 -7.14 11.71 8.20
CA THR A 115 -7.31 13.14 7.86
C THR A 115 -8.67 13.72 8.21
N THR A 116 -9.72 12.91 8.32
CA THR A 116 -11.05 13.43 8.69
C THR A 116 -11.96 12.33 9.20
N ILE A 117 -12.66 12.60 10.28
CA ILE A 117 -13.71 11.73 10.83
C ILE A 117 -14.95 11.90 9.98
N ASN A 118 -15.18 11.02 9.01
CA ASN A 118 -16.50 10.86 8.43
C ASN A 118 -16.71 9.40 8.00
N GLU A 119 -17.95 9.03 7.82
CA GLU A 119 -18.36 7.67 7.51
C GLU A 119 -17.78 7.14 6.19
N ALA A 120 -17.49 8.04 5.24
CA ALA A 120 -16.99 7.70 3.90
C ALA A 120 -15.47 7.55 3.84
N ASN A 121 -14.70 8.16 4.76
CA ASN A 121 -13.23 8.16 4.74
C ASN A 121 -12.62 6.95 5.44
N GLY A 122 -13.41 6.00 5.85
CA GLY A 122 -12.91 4.77 6.40
C GLY A 122 -12.23 3.94 5.29
N GLY A 123 -11.04 3.45 5.59
CA GLY A 123 -10.28 2.51 4.77
C GLY A 123 -9.83 1.32 5.60
N GLY A 124 -8.76 0.68 5.16
CA GLY A 124 -8.16 -0.41 5.89
C GLY A 124 -8.96 -1.70 5.84
N GLU A 125 -8.52 -2.66 6.65
CA GLU A 125 -9.10 -4.01 6.67
C GLU A 125 -10.58 -4.03 7.04
N TRP A 126 -11.06 -3.05 7.82
CA TRP A 126 -12.49 -2.98 8.13
C TRP A 126 -13.33 -2.84 6.87
N ASN A 127 -12.98 -1.94 5.98
CA ASN A 127 -13.72 -1.74 4.74
C ASN A 127 -13.51 -2.92 3.77
N GLU A 128 -12.28 -3.42 3.70
CA GLU A 128 -11.91 -4.51 2.78
C GLU A 128 -12.57 -5.85 3.17
N LEU A 129 -12.73 -6.13 4.46
CA LEU A 129 -13.17 -7.44 4.95
C LEU A 129 -14.59 -7.43 5.50
N MET A 130 -14.99 -6.38 6.23
CA MET A 130 -16.28 -6.36 6.92
C MET A 130 -17.42 -5.86 6.04
N TYR A 131 -17.19 -4.92 5.11
CA TYR A 131 -18.25 -4.45 4.21
C TYR A 131 -18.72 -5.52 3.22
N PRO A 132 -17.84 -6.33 2.60
CA PRO A 132 -18.28 -7.39 1.69
C PRO A 132 -19.16 -8.46 2.34
N ILE A 133 -19.08 -8.64 3.64
CA ILE A 133 -19.91 -9.63 4.36
C ILE A 133 -21.19 -9.05 4.97
N TYR A 134 -21.35 -7.72 4.96
CA TYR A 134 -22.50 -7.03 5.55
C TYR A 134 -23.60 -6.81 4.52
N ALA A 135 -24.85 -7.05 4.88
CA ALA A 135 -26.03 -6.89 4.03
C ALA A 135 -27.07 -5.89 4.57
N GLY A 136 -26.65 -4.99 5.48
CA GLY A 136 -27.57 -4.04 6.09
C GLY A 136 -27.92 -2.83 5.22
N ASP A 137 -28.82 -1.98 5.70
CA ASP A 137 -29.34 -0.81 5.02
C ASP A 137 -28.22 0.16 4.58
N GLY A 138 -28.38 0.75 3.41
CA GLY A 138 -27.49 1.75 2.84
C GLY A 138 -26.20 1.21 2.21
N ARG A 139 -25.97 -0.13 2.22
CA ARG A 139 -24.76 -0.71 1.63
C ARG A 139 -24.70 -0.49 0.11
N ALA A 140 -25.76 -0.81 -0.59
CA ALA A 140 -25.81 -0.68 -2.04
C ALA A 140 -25.70 0.78 -2.52
N GLU A 141 -26.14 1.72 -1.71
CA GLU A 141 -26.02 3.15 -2.00
C GLU A 141 -24.64 3.71 -1.71
N LYS A 142 -24.00 3.22 -0.63
CA LYS A 142 -22.70 3.74 -0.17
C LYS A 142 -21.50 3.02 -0.79
N PHE A 143 -21.65 1.74 -1.13
CA PHE A 143 -20.54 0.89 -1.61
C PHE A 143 -21.02 -0.07 -2.72
N PRO A 144 -21.55 0.46 -3.83
CA PRO A 144 -22.10 -0.37 -4.90
C PRO A 144 -21.07 -1.27 -5.58
N GLU A 145 -19.79 -0.85 -5.58
CA GLU A 145 -18.68 -1.56 -6.21
C GLU A 145 -18.04 -2.64 -5.31
N VAL A 146 -18.35 -2.66 -4.00
CA VAL A 146 -17.79 -3.65 -3.08
C VAL A 146 -18.51 -4.99 -3.29
N PRO A 147 -17.78 -6.09 -3.56
CA PRO A 147 -18.39 -7.41 -3.76
C PRO A 147 -19.18 -7.86 -2.53
N GLN A 148 -20.28 -8.58 -2.74
CA GLN A 148 -21.08 -9.17 -1.66
C GLN A 148 -20.66 -10.62 -1.44
N TRP A 149 -19.93 -10.90 -0.36
CA TRP A 149 -19.48 -12.26 -0.02
C TRP A 149 -20.43 -12.99 0.93
N SER A 150 -21.18 -12.25 1.74
CA SER A 150 -22.12 -12.79 2.70
C SER A 150 -23.20 -11.77 3.05
N THR A 151 -24.14 -12.13 3.89
CA THR A 151 -25.34 -11.35 4.22
C THR A 151 -25.54 -11.17 5.72
N TYR A 152 -24.45 -10.93 6.48
CA TYR A 152 -24.56 -10.69 7.90
C TYR A 152 -25.21 -9.34 8.22
N SER A 153 -26.15 -9.35 9.17
CA SER A 153 -26.73 -8.14 9.74
C SER A 153 -25.80 -7.47 10.75
N VAL A 154 -26.11 -6.24 11.16
CA VAL A 154 -25.41 -5.57 12.28
C VAL A 154 -25.44 -6.41 13.56
N THR A 155 -26.57 -7.08 13.84
CA THR A 155 -26.71 -7.95 15.01
C THR A 155 -25.83 -9.19 14.92
N ASP A 156 -25.71 -9.80 13.72
CA ASP A 156 -24.81 -10.95 13.49
C ASP A 156 -23.35 -10.58 13.73
N LEU A 157 -22.99 -9.36 13.40
CA LEU A 157 -21.65 -8.83 13.59
C LEU A 157 -21.44 -8.19 14.97
N GLY A 158 -22.47 -8.19 15.83
CA GLY A 158 -22.40 -7.62 17.18
C GLY A 158 -22.17 -6.11 17.18
N LEU A 159 -22.65 -5.40 16.16
CA LEU A 159 -22.61 -3.97 16.04
C LEU A 159 -23.94 -3.37 16.49
N GLY A 160 -23.90 -2.19 17.10
CA GLY A 160 -25.13 -1.57 17.60
C GLY A 160 -25.99 -0.95 16.51
N PRO A 161 -27.33 -1.08 16.56
CA PRO A 161 -28.22 -0.37 15.66
C PRO A 161 -28.29 1.14 15.97
N THR A 162 -27.86 1.54 17.16
CA THR A 162 -27.84 2.94 17.62
C THR A 162 -26.65 3.16 18.51
N ARG A 163 -26.25 4.43 18.67
CA ARG A 163 -25.34 4.86 19.75
C ARG A 163 -26.01 4.49 21.07
N GLN A 164 -25.84 3.28 21.52
CA GLN A 164 -26.36 2.93 22.83
C GLN A 164 -25.33 2.22 23.68
N GLU A 165 -25.12 2.83 24.78
CA GLU A 165 -24.52 2.37 26.02
C GLU A 165 -25.08 1.01 26.48
N SER A 166 -26.17 0.53 25.86
CA SER A 166 -26.86 -0.71 26.18
C SER A 166 -26.37 -1.96 25.42
N SER A 167 -25.53 -1.82 24.42
CA SER A 167 -25.02 -2.97 23.64
C SER A 167 -23.53 -3.16 23.91
N PRO A 168 -23.15 -4.03 24.85
CA PRO A 168 -21.75 -4.27 25.16
C PRO A 168 -20.93 -4.65 23.94
N GLY A 169 -19.81 -3.95 23.73
CA GLY A 169 -18.89 -4.21 22.63
C GLY A 169 -19.37 -3.80 21.24
N ALA A 170 -20.42 -2.98 21.13
CA ALA A 170 -20.99 -2.54 19.84
C ALA A 170 -20.00 -1.73 19.00
N GLN A 171 -19.06 -1.05 19.64
CA GLN A 171 -17.97 -0.32 18.98
C GLN A 171 -16.68 -1.11 19.07
N THR A 172 -16.15 -1.52 17.92
CA THR A 172 -14.88 -2.25 17.83
C THR A 172 -13.72 -1.29 17.93
N LEU A 173 -12.82 -1.48 18.88
CA LEU A 173 -11.54 -0.79 18.96
C LEU A 173 -10.66 -1.19 17.77
N CYS A 174 -9.99 -0.21 17.16
CA CYS A 174 -9.15 -0.39 15.97
C CYS A 174 -7.69 -0.01 16.23
N LEU A 175 -6.83 -0.26 15.22
CA LEU A 175 -5.40 -0.02 15.29
C LEU A 175 -5.06 1.47 15.40
N GLU A 176 -5.73 2.31 14.62
CA GLU A 176 -5.32 3.70 14.42
C GLU A 176 -5.66 4.60 15.60
N HIS A 177 -4.81 5.60 15.79
CA HIS A 177 -5.00 6.68 16.74
C HIS A 177 -4.66 8.02 16.07
N ASP A 178 -5.22 9.11 16.59
CA ASP A 178 -4.91 10.46 16.16
C ASP A 178 -3.69 11.06 16.88
N ALA A 179 -3.33 12.29 16.53
CA ALA A 179 -2.23 13.04 17.15
C ALA A 179 -2.48 13.33 18.65
N SER A 180 -3.72 13.27 19.10
CA SER A 180 -4.13 13.42 20.50
C SER A 180 -4.18 12.10 21.27
N ASN A 181 -3.67 11.01 20.64
CA ASN A 181 -3.70 9.66 21.18
C ASN A 181 -5.12 9.14 21.46
N GLN A 182 -6.09 9.56 20.64
CA GLN A 182 -7.43 9.01 20.63
C GLN A 182 -7.48 7.84 19.65
N HIS A 183 -7.99 6.70 20.10
CA HIS A 183 -8.07 5.49 19.28
C HIS A 183 -9.36 5.45 18.47
N ALA A 184 -9.25 5.01 17.23
CA ALA A 184 -10.39 4.84 16.35
C ALA A 184 -11.26 3.65 16.79
N THR A 185 -12.56 3.79 16.65
CA THR A 185 -13.53 2.70 16.84
C THR A 185 -14.45 2.60 15.61
N ARG A 186 -14.95 1.40 15.35
CA ARG A 186 -15.90 1.10 14.26
C ARG A 186 -17.18 0.48 14.82
N GLY A 187 -18.25 0.63 14.02
CA GLY A 187 -19.57 0.13 14.41
C GLY A 187 -20.39 1.15 15.20
N TYR A 188 -19.91 2.40 15.28
CA TYR A 188 -20.68 3.50 15.86
C TYR A 188 -21.64 4.07 14.84
N SER A 189 -22.86 4.39 15.28
CA SER A 189 -23.78 5.19 14.47
C SER A 189 -23.99 6.55 15.11
N SER A 190 -23.95 7.59 14.33
CA SER A 190 -24.52 8.90 14.66
C SER A 190 -26.05 8.75 14.82
N PRO A 191 -26.72 9.59 15.63
CA PRO A 191 -28.17 9.54 15.75
C PRO A 191 -28.84 9.52 14.38
N GLY A 192 -29.54 8.44 14.07
CA GLY A 192 -30.26 8.22 12.81
C GLY A 192 -29.61 7.28 11.79
N ASN A 193 -28.35 6.85 11.98
CA ASN A 193 -27.66 5.95 11.07
C ASN A 193 -27.03 4.78 11.82
N ALA A 194 -27.78 3.74 12.05
CA ALA A 194 -27.28 2.47 12.55
C ALA A 194 -26.45 1.79 11.46
N ASN A 195 -25.13 1.72 11.59
CA ASN A 195 -24.36 1.06 10.55
C ASN A 195 -22.93 0.66 10.94
N ILE A 196 -22.41 -0.24 10.16
CA ILE A 196 -21.06 -0.77 10.23
C ILE A 196 -19.98 0.28 9.86
N TRP A 197 -20.37 1.39 9.22
CA TRP A 197 -19.47 2.39 8.66
C TRP A 197 -18.94 3.39 9.66
N GLY A 198 -19.69 3.70 10.70
CA GLY A 198 -19.37 4.80 11.60
C GLY A 198 -17.97 4.65 12.20
N VAL A 199 -17.19 5.73 12.14
CA VAL A 199 -15.89 5.88 12.79
C VAL A 199 -16.01 6.88 13.91
N TRP A 200 -15.46 6.57 15.07
CA TRP A 200 -15.37 7.48 16.20
C TRP A 200 -14.00 7.42 16.84
N TYR A 201 -13.59 8.46 17.51
CA TYR A 201 -12.35 8.49 18.28
C TYR A 201 -12.63 8.51 19.78
N GLN A 202 -11.84 7.75 20.52
CA GLN A 202 -11.94 7.65 21.96
C GLN A 202 -10.59 7.82 22.61
N THR A 203 -10.55 8.51 23.76
CA THR A 203 -9.30 8.64 24.51
C THR A 203 -8.77 7.27 24.90
N ALA A 204 -7.45 7.10 24.91
CA ALA A 204 -6.79 5.84 25.24
C ALA A 204 -7.15 5.29 26.64
N THR A 205 -7.59 6.18 27.52
CA THR A 205 -8.02 5.86 28.89
C THR A 205 -9.52 5.62 29.04
N ALA A 206 -10.29 5.72 27.94
CA ALA A 206 -11.73 5.51 28.02
C ALA A 206 -12.06 4.03 28.14
N THR A 207 -12.81 3.70 29.20
CA THR A 207 -13.47 2.40 29.33
C THR A 207 -14.98 2.61 29.33
N ALA A 208 -15.68 1.85 28.51
CA ALA A 208 -17.14 1.83 28.51
C ALA A 208 -17.66 0.48 28.04
N SER A 209 -18.89 0.14 28.43
CA SER A 209 -19.46 -1.15 28.06
C SER A 209 -19.62 -1.34 26.55
N TRP A 210 -19.77 -0.27 25.79
CA TRP A 210 -19.90 -0.32 24.33
C TRP A 210 -18.58 -0.43 23.57
N TYR A 211 -17.41 -0.16 24.20
CA TYR A 211 -16.10 -0.41 23.57
C TYR A 211 -15.76 -1.88 23.67
N GLY A 212 -15.48 -2.49 22.53
CA GLY A 212 -15.25 -3.91 22.45
C GLY A 212 -13.93 -4.27 21.76
N TRP A 213 -13.27 -5.27 22.33
CA TRP A 213 -12.16 -5.92 21.67
C TRP A 213 -12.68 -7.03 20.76
N ARG A 214 -12.33 -6.91 19.49
CA ARG A 214 -12.55 -7.89 18.44
C ARG A 214 -11.18 -8.38 17.97
N PRO A 215 -10.68 -9.51 18.47
CA PRO A 215 -9.37 -10.01 18.08
C PRO A 215 -9.28 -10.34 16.61
N VAL A 216 -8.12 -10.04 16.06
CA VAL A 216 -7.71 -10.42 14.71
C VAL A 216 -6.48 -11.30 14.80
N LEU A 217 -6.49 -12.44 14.13
CA LEU A 217 -5.38 -13.37 14.05
C LEU A 217 -4.96 -13.49 12.59
N ARG A 218 -3.68 -13.24 12.32
CA ARG A 218 -3.10 -13.40 10.98
C ARG A 218 -2.18 -14.60 11.03
N ARG A 219 -2.43 -15.58 10.16
CA ARG A 219 -1.54 -16.73 10.05
C ARG A 219 -0.15 -16.22 9.66
N LYS A 220 0.83 -16.56 10.47
CA LYS A 220 2.22 -16.30 10.12
C LYS A 220 2.56 -17.21 8.95
N SER A 221 2.85 -16.62 7.81
CA SER A 221 3.27 -17.39 6.65
C SER A 221 4.52 -18.20 7.03
N THR A 222 4.41 -19.53 6.95
CA THR A 222 5.58 -20.43 7.06
C THR A 222 6.38 -20.48 5.76
N ILE A 223 5.78 -20.04 4.67
CA ILE A 223 6.52 -19.65 3.48
C ILE A 223 7.27 -18.39 3.93
N PRO A 224 8.62 -18.36 3.91
CA PRO A 224 9.33 -17.11 4.07
C PRO A 224 8.63 -16.16 3.11
N GLU A 225 8.04 -15.09 3.64
CA GLU A 225 7.45 -14.06 2.79
C GLU A 225 8.50 -13.83 1.70
N PRO A 226 8.23 -14.13 0.42
CA PRO A 226 9.26 -13.96 -0.59
C PRO A 226 9.71 -12.54 -0.36
N PRO A 227 11.00 -12.31 -0.07
CA PRO A 227 11.48 -11.03 0.46
C PRO A 227 10.83 -9.99 -0.41
N LEU A 228 9.97 -9.15 0.20
CA LEU A 228 9.07 -8.26 -0.54
C LEU A 228 9.91 -7.68 -1.65
N THR A 229 9.75 -8.20 -2.87
CA THR A 229 10.67 -7.82 -3.94
C THR A 229 10.65 -6.32 -3.95
N PRO A 230 11.76 -5.63 -3.93
CA PRO A 230 11.75 -4.18 -3.93
C PRO A 230 10.82 -3.59 -4.99
N PHE A 231 10.61 -4.30 -6.10
CA PHE A 231 9.65 -3.94 -7.13
C PHE A 231 8.20 -4.15 -6.67
N ARG A 232 7.41 -3.08 -6.71
CA ARG A 232 6.01 -3.03 -6.27
C ARG A 232 5.01 -3.00 -7.43
N GLY A 233 5.48 -3.11 -8.67
CA GLY A 233 4.64 -3.10 -9.86
C GLY A 233 4.64 -1.78 -10.63
N GLU A 234 3.74 -1.69 -11.58
CA GLU A 234 3.55 -0.54 -12.46
C GLU A 234 2.46 0.39 -11.94
N VAL A 235 2.70 1.71 -12.04
CA VAL A 235 1.73 2.76 -11.72
C VAL A 235 1.49 3.58 -12.99
N SER A 236 0.24 3.72 -13.41
CA SER A 236 -0.06 4.51 -14.61
C SER A 236 0.30 5.98 -14.43
N GLN A 237 0.61 6.68 -15.52
CA GLN A 237 0.87 8.12 -15.45
C GLN A 237 -0.33 8.90 -14.90
N ALA A 238 -1.55 8.46 -15.19
CA ALA A 238 -2.77 9.09 -14.69
C ALA A 238 -2.90 9.00 -13.16
N ASN A 239 -2.39 7.92 -12.56
CA ASN A 239 -2.44 7.68 -11.12
C ASN A 239 -1.22 8.22 -10.37
N PHE A 240 -0.20 8.72 -11.06
CA PHE A 240 1.00 9.28 -10.45
C PHE A 240 1.33 10.66 -11.01
N ILE A 241 2.07 10.76 -12.12
CA ILE A 241 2.37 12.02 -12.80
C ILE A 241 2.59 11.80 -14.30
N THR A 242 1.98 12.66 -15.12
CA THR A 242 2.22 12.66 -16.57
C THR A 242 3.51 13.39 -16.91
N LEU A 243 4.09 13.11 -18.11
CA LEU A 243 5.27 13.83 -18.58
C LEU A 243 5.04 15.35 -18.58
N ALA A 244 3.91 15.82 -19.07
CA ALA A 244 3.59 17.25 -19.13
C ALA A 244 3.55 17.89 -17.72
N ALA A 245 2.91 17.22 -16.77
CA ALA A 245 2.85 17.68 -15.38
C ALA A 245 4.24 17.64 -14.72
N LEU A 246 5.07 16.63 -15.01
CA LEU A 246 6.44 16.54 -14.53
C LEU A 246 7.28 17.70 -15.06
N GLN A 247 7.25 17.98 -16.38
CA GLN A 247 7.97 19.09 -16.98
C GLN A 247 7.53 20.44 -16.40
N THR A 248 6.24 20.61 -16.16
CA THR A 248 5.70 21.79 -15.45
C THR A 248 6.26 21.91 -14.05
N ALA A 249 6.27 20.81 -13.28
CA ALA A 249 6.74 20.82 -11.89
C ALA A 249 8.27 21.09 -11.80
N ILE A 250 9.05 20.60 -12.73
CA ILE A 250 10.50 20.90 -12.80
C ILE A 250 10.78 22.30 -13.38
N GLY A 251 9.81 22.90 -14.09
CA GLY A 251 9.96 24.23 -14.72
C GLY A 251 10.83 24.18 -15.99
N ALA A 252 10.92 23.05 -16.66
CA ALA A 252 11.74 22.89 -17.88
C ALA A 252 11.15 21.83 -18.82
N THR A 253 11.20 22.10 -20.12
CA THR A 253 10.93 21.10 -21.16
C THR A 253 12.21 20.38 -21.48
N ILE A 254 12.24 19.05 -21.28
CA ILE A 254 13.42 18.22 -21.49
C ILE A 254 13.19 17.29 -22.67
N GLY A 255 13.97 17.47 -23.72
CA GLY A 255 14.01 16.63 -24.93
C GLY A 255 12.70 16.58 -25.70
N THR A 256 12.63 15.64 -26.62
CA THR A 256 11.45 15.35 -27.45
C THR A 256 10.66 14.21 -26.81
N PRO A 257 9.35 14.36 -26.51
CA PRO A 257 8.54 13.29 -25.94
C PRO A 257 8.54 12.05 -26.83
N LEU A 258 8.71 10.87 -26.23
CA LEU A 258 8.43 9.60 -26.90
C LEU A 258 6.91 9.39 -26.97
N ALA A 259 6.47 8.70 -28.03
CA ALA A 259 5.06 8.35 -28.18
C ALA A 259 4.61 7.38 -27.08
N GLY A 260 3.37 7.57 -26.62
CA GLY A 260 2.75 6.72 -25.62
C GLY A 260 2.78 7.32 -24.21
N THR A 261 2.19 6.58 -23.29
CA THR A 261 2.08 6.93 -21.86
C THR A 261 2.66 5.77 -21.02
N PRO A 262 3.98 5.58 -21.03
CA PRO A 262 4.58 4.48 -20.29
C PRO A 262 4.26 4.59 -18.80
N PRO A 263 3.98 3.47 -18.13
CA PRO A 263 3.77 3.47 -16.68
C PRO A 263 5.07 3.76 -15.94
N TRP A 264 4.92 4.16 -14.68
CA TRP A 264 6.01 4.27 -13.72
C TRP A 264 6.22 2.93 -13.03
N MET A 265 7.46 2.54 -12.86
CA MET A 265 7.90 1.40 -12.07
C MET A 265 8.12 1.87 -10.63
N MET A 266 7.50 1.22 -9.66
CA MET A 266 7.67 1.54 -8.23
C MET A 266 8.62 0.55 -7.58
N ILE A 267 9.66 1.06 -6.93
CA ILE A 267 10.61 0.28 -6.12
C ILE A 267 10.62 0.80 -4.69
N VAL A 268 10.63 -0.11 -3.72
CA VAL A 268 10.86 0.18 -2.31
C VAL A 268 12.10 -0.56 -1.85
N GLU A 269 13.17 0.16 -1.60
CA GLU A 269 14.47 -0.41 -1.22
C GLU A 269 15.11 0.43 -0.11
N ASN A 270 15.64 -0.24 0.92
CA ASN A 270 16.28 0.41 2.07
C ASN A 270 15.40 1.48 2.76
N GLY A 271 14.09 1.22 2.85
CA GLY A 271 13.13 2.14 3.48
C GLY A 271 12.76 3.37 2.64
N LYS A 272 13.24 3.46 1.40
CA LYS A 272 12.93 4.54 0.47
C LYS A 272 12.06 4.05 -0.68
N THR A 273 11.20 4.93 -1.18
CA THR A 273 10.35 4.66 -2.34
C THR A 273 10.84 5.44 -3.55
N TYR A 274 10.98 4.74 -4.66
CA TYR A 274 11.45 5.27 -5.93
C TYR A 274 10.44 4.99 -7.03
N TYR A 275 10.28 5.95 -7.93
CA TYR A 275 9.51 5.79 -9.15
C TYR A 275 10.39 6.15 -10.35
N PHE A 276 10.39 5.32 -11.39
CA PHE A 276 11.03 5.64 -12.66
C PHE A 276 10.17 5.10 -13.80
N PRO A 277 10.15 5.75 -14.98
CA PRO A 277 9.29 5.29 -16.09
C PRO A 277 9.82 3.99 -16.69
N LYS A 278 8.91 3.07 -17.05
CA LYS A 278 9.23 1.77 -17.66
C LYS A 278 10.09 1.91 -18.91
N VAL A 279 9.81 2.90 -19.75
CA VAL A 279 10.63 3.32 -20.89
C VAL A 279 10.98 4.80 -20.75
N PRO A 280 12.00 5.32 -21.43
CA PRO A 280 12.32 6.74 -21.39
C PRO A 280 11.10 7.62 -21.74
N LEU A 281 10.95 8.75 -21.05
CA LEU A 281 9.86 9.69 -21.33
C LEU A 281 10.15 10.58 -22.52
N THR A 282 11.41 10.95 -22.70
CA THR A 282 11.86 11.85 -23.78
C THR A 282 13.19 11.38 -24.35
N VAL A 283 13.49 11.84 -25.56
CA VAL A 283 14.74 11.59 -26.28
C VAL A 283 15.33 12.90 -26.78
N THR A 284 16.50 12.82 -27.42
CA THR A 284 17.15 13.98 -28.09
C THR A 284 17.37 15.13 -27.08
N MET A 285 17.90 14.82 -25.90
CA MET A 285 18.33 15.85 -24.95
C MET A 285 19.83 15.77 -24.73
N THR A 286 20.38 16.88 -24.26
CA THR A 286 21.78 16.93 -23.83
C THR A 286 21.89 16.77 -22.32
N ARG A 287 23.03 16.32 -21.84
CA ARG A 287 23.33 16.30 -20.42
C ARG A 287 23.32 17.70 -19.80
N GLU A 288 23.73 18.70 -20.56
CA GLU A 288 23.71 20.10 -20.13
C GLU A 288 22.29 20.58 -19.88
N ALA A 289 21.33 20.21 -20.74
CA ALA A 289 19.92 20.51 -20.51
C ALA A 289 19.39 19.88 -19.22
N LEU A 290 19.77 18.64 -18.92
CA LEU A 290 19.41 17.96 -17.68
C LEU A 290 20.04 18.66 -16.46
N ASN A 291 21.31 19.06 -16.52
CA ASN A 291 21.98 19.82 -15.48
C ASN A 291 21.32 21.19 -15.27
N ALA A 292 21.03 21.93 -16.33
CA ALA A 292 20.35 23.23 -16.27
C ALA A 292 18.97 23.15 -15.61
N ALA A 293 18.27 22.03 -15.78
CA ALA A 293 17.01 21.74 -15.12
C ALA A 293 17.15 21.24 -13.67
N ASN A 294 18.37 21.02 -13.19
CA ASN A 294 18.70 20.47 -11.86
C ASN A 294 18.09 19.09 -11.58
N VAL A 295 17.91 18.25 -12.62
CA VAL A 295 17.25 16.92 -12.51
C VAL A 295 18.24 15.77 -12.57
N VAL A 296 19.49 16.01 -12.23
CA VAL A 296 20.56 15.03 -12.30
C VAL A 296 20.88 14.40 -10.97
N ASP A 297 21.02 15.21 -9.93
CA ASP A 297 21.60 14.87 -8.63
C ASP A 297 20.61 14.87 -7.46
N GLY A 298 19.33 15.14 -7.73
CA GLY A 298 18.31 15.23 -6.70
C GLY A 298 18.18 16.59 -6.03
N SER A 299 18.87 17.61 -6.54
CA SER A 299 18.72 19.00 -6.06
C SER A 299 17.33 19.58 -6.40
N LYS A 300 16.71 19.09 -7.48
CA LYS A 300 15.33 19.46 -7.83
C LYS A 300 14.34 18.67 -6.98
N VAL A 301 13.55 19.37 -6.21
CA VAL A 301 12.41 18.83 -5.46
C VAL A 301 11.10 19.27 -6.12
N ILE A 302 10.17 18.34 -6.30
CA ILE A 302 8.82 18.59 -6.81
C ILE A 302 7.77 18.06 -5.85
N THR A 303 6.55 18.57 -5.94
CA THR A 303 5.41 18.07 -5.17
C THR A 303 4.43 17.36 -6.07
N ILE A 304 4.03 16.14 -5.71
CA ILE A 304 2.99 15.35 -6.38
C ILE A 304 1.95 14.96 -5.33
N GLY A 305 0.74 15.48 -5.46
CA GLY A 305 -0.26 15.35 -4.39
C GLY A 305 0.24 15.99 -3.09
N ALA A 306 0.27 15.23 -2.00
CA ALA A 306 0.78 15.67 -0.69
C ALA A 306 2.26 15.36 -0.46
N ASN A 307 2.92 14.67 -1.38
CA ASN A 307 4.26 14.14 -1.20
C ASN A 307 5.31 14.95 -1.96
N GLN A 308 6.52 14.99 -1.42
CA GLN A 308 7.68 15.62 -2.05
C GLN A 308 8.62 14.56 -2.61
N TYR A 309 9.22 14.86 -3.76
CA TYR A 309 10.13 13.96 -4.48
C TYR A 309 11.37 14.68 -4.96
N LYS A 310 12.52 14.09 -4.76
CA LYS A 310 13.75 14.47 -5.45
C LYS A 310 13.73 13.92 -6.86
N VAL A 311 14.02 14.76 -7.85
CA VAL A 311 14.16 14.36 -9.25
C VAL A 311 15.65 14.18 -9.54
N ARG A 312 16.05 12.98 -9.96
CA ARG A 312 17.44 12.66 -10.27
C ARG A 312 17.56 11.65 -11.41
N LEU A 313 18.77 11.35 -11.80
CA LEU A 313 19.06 10.21 -12.68
C LEU A 313 19.34 8.95 -11.82
N MET A 314 19.21 7.77 -12.43
CA MET A 314 19.72 6.53 -11.84
C MET A 314 21.24 6.59 -11.75
N THR A 315 21.83 5.96 -10.74
CA THR A 315 23.25 5.63 -10.76
C THR A 315 23.48 4.48 -11.73
N GLY A 316 24.48 4.61 -12.60
CA GLY A 316 24.78 3.60 -13.62
C GLY A 316 25.65 2.48 -13.08
N ARG A 317 26.69 2.81 -12.28
CA ARG A 317 27.67 1.88 -11.73
C ARG A 317 28.57 2.46 -10.66
N ASP A 318 29.32 1.55 -10.03
CA ASP A 318 30.22 1.94 -8.94
C ASP A 318 31.63 2.35 -9.37
N THR A 319 32.25 1.80 -10.39
CA THR A 319 33.72 2.05 -10.56
C THR A 319 34.36 1.91 -11.95
N ALA A 320 33.85 1.14 -12.90
CA ALA A 320 34.64 0.90 -14.13
C ALA A 320 33.85 0.84 -15.41
N VAL A 321 34.48 1.30 -16.51
CA VAL A 321 34.01 1.10 -17.87
C VAL A 321 33.75 -0.38 -18.12
N ASN A 322 32.61 -0.74 -18.67
CA ASN A 322 32.18 -2.13 -18.95
C ASN A 322 31.92 -3.05 -17.75
N SER A 323 31.84 -2.53 -16.53
CA SER A 323 31.34 -3.33 -15.41
C SER A 323 29.85 -3.65 -15.59
N THR A 324 29.45 -4.88 -15.32
CA THR A 324 28.05 -5.33 -15.23
C THR A 324 27.56 -5.37 -13.78
N SER A 325 28.29 -4.74 -12.88
CA SER A 325 27.99 -4.69 -11.43
C SER A 325 27.93 -3.26 -10.91
N GLY A 326 27.11 -3.06 -9.89
CA GLY A 326 26.93 -1.79 -9.20
C GLY A 326 25.89 -0.86 -9.84
N GLY A 327 25.51 0.18 -9.09
CA GLY A 327 24.51 1.16 -9.47
C GLY A 327 23.07 0.65 -9.55
N GLU A 328 22.16 1.60 -9.52
CA GLU A 328 20.72 1.32 -9.57
C GLU A 328 20.31 0.74 -10.93
N TRP A 329 20.89 1.26 -12.03
CA TRP A 329 20.57 0.78 -13.36
C TRP A 329 20.79 -0.73 -13.49
N VAL A 330 22.02 -1.20 -13.21
CA VAL A 330 22.34 -2.61 -13.35
C VAL A 330 21.54 -3.44 -12.34
N SER A 331 21.49 -2.99 -11.09
CA SER A 331 20.77 -3.70 -10.02
C SER A 331 19.28 -3.85 -10.30
N TRP A 332 18.61 -2.77 -10.72
CA TRP A 332 17.15 -2.79 -10.94
C TRP A 332 16.78 -3.44 -12.27
N MET A 333 17.48 -3.07 -13.37
CA MET A 333 17.16 -3.61 -14.70
C MET A 333 17.45 -5.10 -14.81
N SER A 334 18.53 -5.61 -14.21
CA SER A 334 18.78 -7.05 -14.20
C SER A 334 17.65 -7.81 -13.51
N LYS A 335 17.27 -7.39 -12.32
CA LYS A 335 16.20 -8.06 -11.53
C LYS A 335 14.81 -7.93 -12.17
N LEU A 336 14.57 -6.87 -12.95
CA LEU A 336 13.34 -6.72 -13.73
C LEU A 336 13.31 -7.63 -14.96
N MET A 337 14.47 -8.09 -15.44
CA MET A 337 14.59 -8.90 -16.67
C MET A 337 14.82 -10.39 -16.37
N ASP A 338 15.48 -10.75 -15.28
CA ASP A 338 15.92 -12.12 -14.98
C ASP A 338 14.87 -12.98 -14.25
N GLY A 339 13.70 -12.43 -13.97
CA GLY A 339 12.64 -13.09 -13.22
C GLY A 339 12.72 -12.92 -11.70
N THR A 340 13.74 -12.24 -11.16
CA THR A 340 13.87 -12.00 -9.72
C THR A 340 12.75 -11.08 -9.20
N TRP A 341 12.46 -9.98 -9.92
CA TRP A 341 11.38 -9.05 -9.59
C TRP A 341 10.23 -9.09 -10.61
N ALA A 342 10.56 -9.26 -11.88
CA ALA A 342 9.67 -9.38 -13.01
C ALA A 342 10.42 -10.09 -14.15
N ALA A 343 9.72 -10.38 -15.24
CA ALA A 343 10.30 -11.04 -16.42
C ALA A 343 10.09 -10.18 -17.67
N TYR A 344 10.43 -8.89 -17.58
CA TYR A 344 10.35 -7.99 -18.73
C TYR A 344 11.43 -8.28 -19.75
N THR A 345 11.09 -8.16 -21.02
CA THR A 345 12.07 -8.14 -22.11
C THR A 345 12.77 -6.78 -22.16
N SER A 346 13.96 -6.72 -22.75
CA SER A 346 14.65 -5.45 -22.98
C SER A 346 13.82 -4.47 -23.81
N GLY A 347 13.04 -4.97 -24.78
CA GLY A 347 12.15 -4.16 -25.60
C GLY A 347 11.03 -3.51 -24.81
N GLU A 348 10.41 -4.23 -23.86
CA GLU A 348 9.38 -3.68 -22.95
C GLU A 348 9.95 -2.61 -22.04
N LEU A 349 11.23 -2.66 -21.71
CA LEU A 349 11.95 -1.66 -20.94
C LEU A 349 12.54 -0.53 -21.81
N GLY A 350 12.20 -0.48 -23.10
CA GLY A 350 12.60 0.61 -24.01
C GLY A 350 14.06 0.56 -24.47
N GLY A 351 14.72 -0.57 -24.36
CA GLY A 351 16.09 -0.77 -24.86
C GLY A 351 16.19 -1.99 -25.76
N PRO A 352 17.39 -2.36 -26.23
CA PRO A 352 18.62 -1.58 -26.23
C PRO A 352 18.77 -0.68 -27.48
N TYR A 353 19.88 0.09 -27.54
CA TYR A 353 20.30 0.74 -28.77
C TYR A 353 20.27 -0.26 -29.96
N PRO A 354 19.85 0.11 -31.19
CA PRO A 354 19.65 1.49 -31.68
C PRO A 354 18.22 2.05 -31.60
N THR A 355 17.34 1.49 -30.76
CA THR A 355 15.99 2.04 -30.61
C THR A 355 16.02 3.47 -30.04
N SER A 356 15.02 4.28 -30.39
CA SER A 356 14.85 5.62 -29.80
C SER A 356 14.78 5.54 -28.29
N GLY A 357 15.67 6.27 -27.58
CA GLY A 357 15.79 6.19 -26.14
C GLY A 357 16.44 4.91 -25.59
N GLY A 358 16.97 4.05 -26.46
CA GLY A 358 17.59 2.77 -26.04
C GLY A 358 18.82 2.92 -25.15
N MET A 359 19.45 4.11 -25.14
CA MET A 359 20.47 4.50 -24.17
C MET A 359 19.91 5.56 -23.22
N THR A 360 20.05 5.36 -21.93
CA THR A 360 19.53 6.26 -20.90
C THR A 360 20.67 6.99 -20.21
N HIS A 361 20.55 8.31 -20.05
CA HIS A 361 21.46 9.09 -19.23
C HIS A 361 21.42 8.61 -17.77
N VAL A 362 22.61 8.36 -17.20
CA VAL A 362 22.78 8.04 -15.79
C VAL A 362 23.64 9.10 -15.08
N TRP A 363 23.67 9.06 -13.75
CA TRP A 363 24.37 10.10 -12.98
C TRP A 363 25.89 10.08 -13.15
N ASP A 364 26.44 8.93 -13.38
CA ASP A 364 27.89 8.70 -13.32
C ASP A 364 28.66 9.44 -14.41
N LYS A 365 29.87 9.82 -14.05
CA LYS A 365 30.84 10.49 -14.90
C LYS A 365 32.09 9.63 -15.06
N HIS A 366 32.58 9.51 -16.27
CA HIS A 366 33.84 8.83 -16.53
C HIS A 366 35.05 9.68 -16.13
N GLY A 367 36.19 9.04 -15.84
CA GLY A 367 37.39 9.72 -15.41
C GLY A 367 37.97 10.72 -16.40
N ASP A 368 37.61 10.66 -17.69
CA ASP A 368 37.97 11.62 -18.73
C ASP A 368 37.03 12.83 -18.82
N GLY A 369 36.01 12.88 -17.95
CA GLY A 369 35.04 13.96 -17.93
C GLY A 369 33.79 13.72 -18.75
N ASN A 370 33.68 12.62 -19.47
CA ASN A 370 32.50 12.22 -20.22
C ASN A 370 31.42 11.62 -19.33
N TRP A 371 30.16 11.72 -19.75
CA TRP A 371 29.02 11.19 -19.04
C TRP A 371 28.67 9.78 -19.50
N ALA A 372 28.14 8.98 -18.58
CA ALA A 372 27.72 7.62 -18.88
C ALA A 372 26.29 7.56 -19.42
N LEU A 373 26.07 6.65 -20.36
CA LEU A 373 24.79 6.18 -20.85
C LEU A 373 24.69 4.68 -20.61
N CYS A 374 23.56 4.22 -20.12
CA CYS A 374 23.25 2.79 -19.99
C CYS A 374 22.29 2.33 -21.09
N GLY A 375 22.36 1.05 -21.48
CA GLY A 375 21.57 0.46 -22.56
C GLY A 375 22.38 0.04 -23.79
N TYR A 376 23.73 0.06 -23.72
CA TYR A 376 24.60 -0.40 -24.80
C TYR A 376 25.93 -0.98 -24.25
N PRO A 377 26.49 -2.07 -24.80
CA PRO A 377 25.77 -3.04 -25.63
C PRO A 377 24.77 -3.86 -24.78
N GLY A 378 23.52 -3.96 -25.25
CA GLY A 378 22.43 -4.58 -24.51
C GLY A 378 21.93 -3.73 -23.34
N MET A 379 20.81 -4.14 -22.72
CA MET A 379 20.10 -3.35 -21.70
C MET A 379 20.95 -3.06 -20.46
N LEU A 380 21.80 -3.98 -20.04
CA LEU A 380 22.65 -3.85 -18.85
C LEU A 380 24.01 -3.21 -19.16
N GLY A 381 24.35 -3.04 -20.43
CA GLY A 381 25.59 -2.42 -20.85
C GLY A 381 25.60 -0.93 -20.55
N ALA A 382 26.80 -0.37 -20.43
CA ALA A 382 26.96 1.07 -20.32
C ALA A 382 28.03 1.56 -21.30
N TRP A 383 27.72 2.67 -21.92
CA TRP A 383 28.56 3.35 -22.87
C TRP A 383 29.07 4.65 -22.25
N TYR A 384 30.31 4.95 -22.52
CA TYR A 384 30.98 6.17 -22.07
C TYR A 384 31.49 6.91 -23.28
N GLN A 385 31.19 8.09 -23.47
CA GLN A 385 31.75 9.03 -24.45
C GLN A 385 30.71 10.04 -24.95
N VAL A 386 29.77 10.43 -24.09
CA VAL A 386 28.84 11.47 -24.44
C VAL A 386 29.40 12.80 -23.96
N LEU A 387 29.83 13.64 -24.87
CA LEU A 387 30.07 15.05 -24.59
C LEU A 387 28.78 15.66 -24.07
N GLY A 388 28.86 16.55 -23.09
CA GLY A 388 27.69 17.12 -22.43
C GLY A 388 26.68 17.77 -23.41
N ALA A 389 27.16 18.30 -24.53
CA ALA A 389 26.36 18.95 -25.58
C ALA A 389 25.81 17.99 -26.67
N ALA A 390 26.13 16.68 -26.61
CA ALA A 390 25.64 15.75 -27.61
C ALA A 390 24.16 15.40 -27.40
N ALA A 391 23.36 15.56 -28.46
CA ALA A 391 21.95 15.16 -28.47
C ALA A 391 21.75 14.14 -29.60
N ASP A 392 21.15 12.99 -29.26
CA ASP A 392 20.87 11.90 -30.20
C ASP A 392 19.48 11.30 -29.89
N PRO A 393 18.69 10.94 -30.90
CA PRO A 393 17.42 10.25 -30.69
C PRO A 393 17.52 8.95 -29.87
N ALA A 394 18.69 8.32 -29.86
CA ALA A 394 18.94 7.15 -29.03
C ALA A 394 19.13 7.48 -27.54
N TYR A 395 19.38 8.74 -27.18
CA TYR A 395 19.61 9.15 -25.79
C TYR A 395 18.29 9.48 -25.10
N GLY A 396 17.93 8.66 -24.11
CA GLY A 396 16.69 8.75 -23.38
C GLY A 396 16.85 9.40 -21.99
N TRP A 397 15.81 10.08 -21.56
CA TRP A 397 15.67 10.54 -20.17
C TRP A 397 14.68 9.67 -19.42
N ARG A 398 15.17 9.06 -18.37
CA ARG A 398 14.43 8.22 -17.45
C ARG A 398 14.66 8.72 -16.02
N PRO A 399 13.88 9.72 -15.58
CA PRO A 399 14.05 10.27 -14.24
C PRO A 399 13.72 9.25 -13.14
N VAL A 400 14.41 9.35 -12.03
CA VAL A 400 14.02 8.74 -10.76
C VAL A 400 13.38 9.80 -9.89
N LEU A 401 12.19 9.53 -9.38
CA LEU A 401 11.51 10.32 -8.37
C LEU A 401 11.66 9.60 -7.02
N GLU A 402 12.52 10.11 -6.16
CA GLU A 402 12.79 9.58 -4.83
C GLU A 402 11.90 10.30 -3.81
N LEU A 403 11.00 9.58 -3.13
CA LEU A 403 10.12 10.11 -2.08
C LEU A 403 10.95 10.56 -0.86
N ILE A 404 10.66 11.76 -0.30
CA ILE A 404 11.35 12.34 0.86
C ILE A 404 10.37 12.71 1.97
#